data_0a0dd1bc1d771f7d9caf8e9f0637d4f5
#
_entry.id   0a0dd1bc1d771f7d9caf8e9f0637d4f5
#
_cell.length_a   1.000
_cell.length_b   1.000
_cell.length_c   1.000
_cell.angle_alpha   90.00
_cell.angle_beta   90.00
_cell.angle_gamma   90.00
#
_symmetry.space_group_name_H-M   'P 1'
#
loop_
_entity.id
_entity.type
_entity.pdbx_description
1 polymer ?
#
loop_
_entity_poly.entity_id
_entity_poly.type
_entity_poly.pdbx_seq_one_letter_code
_entity_poly.pdbx_strand_id
1 'polypeptide(L)'
;MYEDRARLAALWDQEVAAFRAARPESEKAWLQASEHMPDGVPMLWMAKWPGPWPVFVESALGAHFHCVDGIDHVDLCLGDTGAMVGHAPAASIAAIGAQLARGATHMLPTRDAAAAAALLAERFGLPSWQFTLSATDANRHVLRYARQATGRPKVLVIDHCYHGTVDEAYATLDAAGRVVSRRGNIGAPVPLDETTVVVPFNDVPALDAALAVGDVAAVLIEPALTNIGIVLPDPGWHTAVRAACDRTGTLLVIDETHTLCAGPGGMTARDGLEPDVVVVGKTIGGGIPAGAWGMKPELSARVRASLDWDGEGREDIDVGGVGGTLAGNAVSMAGIRATLSEVLTPEVYPGMIARAAEWTAGVHAAIDEFGAPWQVTQLGARAEYSFRATAPHDGAEAAAADDFPLQQYLHLHALNRGILMTPFHNMALMSPATTSSDVARHTVAFRDAVSSLYA
;
A
#
# COMPACT_ATOMS: atom_id res chain seq x y z
N MET A 1 -5.38 -11.88 22.34
CA MET A 1 -4.26 -11.11 22.95
C MET A 1 -3.36 -12.09 23.73
N TYR A 2 -2.05 -11.91 23.65
CA TYR A 2 -1.09 -12.71 24.45
C TYR A 2 -1.26 -12.39 25.94
N GLU A 3 -1.41 -13.41 26.80
CA GLU A 3 -1.85 -13.22 28.19
C GLU A 3 -0.71 -12.84 29.16
N ASP A 4 0.49 -13.42 29.02
CA ASP A 4 1.62 -13.15 29.92
C ASP A 4 2.32 -11.82 29.59
N ARG A 5 1.71 -10.72 30.01
CA ARG A 5 2.24 -9.38 29.79
C ARG A 5 3.54 -9.08 30.53
N ALA A 6 3.79 -9.74 31.65
CA ALA A 6 5.05 -9.55 32.40
C ALA A 6 6.23 -10.16 31.62
N ARG A 7 6.04 -11.36 31.07
CA ARG A 7 7.03 -12.02 30.21
C ARG A 7 7.28 -11.19 28.95
N LEU A 8 6.21 -10.74 28.27
CA LEU A 8 6.34 -9.90 27.08
C LEU A 8 7.16 -8.63 27.37
N ALA A 9 6.89 -7.96 28.49
CA ALA A 9 7.65 -6.75 28.88
C ALA A 9 9.12 -7.08 29.13
N ALA A 10 9.44 -8.17 29.83
CA ALA A 10 10.81 -8.58 30.08
C ALA A 10 11.58 -8.93 28.78
N LEU A 11 10.91 -9.60 27.82
CA LEU A 11 11.49 -9.89 26.51
C LEU A 11 11.70 -8.61 25.69
N TRP A 12 10.75 -7.69 25.72
CA TRP A 12 10.89 -6.36 25.08
C TRP A 12 12.10 -5.59 25.63
N ASP A 13 12.27 -5.52 26.97
CA ASP A 13 13.39 -4.83 27.59
C ASP A 13 14.74 -5.44 27.18
N GLN A 14 14.83 -6.77 27.05
CA GLN A 14 16.02 -7.46 26.53
C GLN A 14 16.34 -7.03 25.08
N GLU A 15 15.33 -7.03 24.21
CA GLU A 15 15.52 -6.64 22.80
C GLU A 15 15.87 -5.13 22.68
N VAL A 16 15.30 -4.25 23.51
CA VAL A 16 15.67 -2.83 23.56
C VAL A 16 17.13 -2.66 24.00
N ALA A 17 17.59 -3.40 25.00
CA ALA A 17 18.99 -3.32 25.43
C ALA A 17 19.95 -3.80 24.32
N ALA A 18 19.60 -4.88 23.60
CA ALA A 18 20.37 -5.40 22.49
C ALA A 18 20.40 -4.39 21.33
N PHE A 19 19.26 -3.75 21.01
CA PHE A 19 19.15 -2.72 19.99
C PHE A 19 20.08 -1.53 20.28
N ARG A 20 20.04 -0.99 21.52
CA ARG A 20 20.88 0.12 21.95
C ARG A 20 22.37 -0.19 21.82
N ALA A 21 22.76 -1.38 22.24
CA ALA A 21 24.17 -1.81 22.19
C ALA A 21 24.68 -1.97 20.74
N ALA A 22 23.82 -2.35 19.79
CA ALA A 22 24.21 -2.63 18.42
C ALA A 22 24.12 -1.42 17.47
N ARG A 23 23.44 -0.30 17.86
CA ARG A 23 23.11 0.79 16.92
C ARG A 23 23.43 2.20 17.41
N PRO A 24 24.69 2.47 17.85
CA PRO A 24 25.11 3.78 18.33
C PRO A 24 25.21 4.85 17.23
N GLU A 25 25.55 4.47 15.98
CA GLU A 25 25.63 5.45 14.88
C GLU A 25 24.24 5.87 14.40
N SER A 26 23.26 4.95 14.41
CA SER A 26 21.84 5.30 14.15
C SER A 26 21.31 6.25 15.25
N GLU A 27 21.65 6.05 16.53
CA GLU A 27 21.28 6.98 17.61
C GLU A 27 21.84 8.38 17.37
N LYS A 28 23.11 8.46 17.04
CA LYS A 28 23.80 9.74 16.75
C LYS A 28 23.16 10.46 15.55
N ALA A 29 22.88 9.72 14.46
CA ALA A 29 22.22 10.28 13.29
C ALA A 29 20.80 10.77 13.61
N TRP A 30 20.05 10.00 14.41
CA TRP A 30 18.72 10.39 14.88
C TRP A 30 18.73 11.64 15.75
N LEU A 31 19.66 11.76 16.70
CA LEU A 31 19.81 12.96 17.54
C LEU A 31 20.11 14.20 16.70
N GLN A 32 21.02 14.10 15.72
CA GLN A 32 21.31 15.19 14.79
C GLN A 32 20.08 15.55 13.94
N ALA A 33 19.36 14.56 13.42
CA ALA A 33 18.16 14.76 12.60
C ALA A 33 17.03 15.44 13.39
N SER A 34 16.91 15.12 14.69
CA SER A 34 15.90 15.67 15.60
C SER A 34 16.03 17.18 15.85
N GLU A 35 17.19 17.78 15.53
CA GLU A 35 17.37 19.23 15.62
C GLU A 35 16.50 19.99 14.61
N HIS A 36 16.13 19.34 13.47
CA HIS A 36 15.45 19.99 12.35
C HIS A 36 14.23 19.24 11.82
N MET A 37 14.00 18.01 12.26
CA MET A 37 12.86 17.19 11.81
C MET A 37 12.07 16.67 13.02
N PRO A 38 10.72 16.74 12.99
CA PRO A 38 9.88 16.09 14.01
C PRO A 38 10.25 14.61 14.13
N ASP A 39 10.44 14.14 15.37
CA ASP A 39 10.85 12.77 15.70
C ASP A 39 12.15 12.29 15.00
N GLY A 40 12.97 13.21 14.46
CA GLY A 40 14.22 12.91 13.78
C GLY A 40 14.06 12.18 12.43
N VAL A 41 12.88 12.26 11.78
CA VAL A 41 12.57 11.56 10.53
C VAL A 41 11.95 12.50 9.50
N PRO A 42 12.21 12.28 8.19
CA PRO A 42 11.63 13.12 7.13
C PRO A 42 10.13 12.87 6.92
N MET A 43 9.56 11.78 7.45
CA MET A 43 8.15 11.43 7.38
C MET A 43 7.78 10.65 8.65
N LEU A 44 6.72 11.09 9.35
CA LEU A 44 6.36 10.62 10.70
C LEU A 44 6.17 9.10 10.84
N TRP A 45 5.79 8.40 9.77
CA TRP A 45 5.70 6.94 9.80
C TRP A 45 7.05 6.27 10.04
N MET A 46 8.15 6.90 9.64
CA MET A 46 9.49 6.36 9.87
C MET A 46 9.89 6.31 11.35
N ALA A 47 9.16 7.03 12.22
CA ALA A 47 9.32 6.93 13.67
C ALA A 47 8.57 5.75 14.31
N LYS A 48 7.77 5.00 13.54
CA LYS A 48 6.97 3.87 14.08
C LYS A 48 7.71 2.54 14.11
N TRP A 49 8.91 2.45 13.55
CA TRP A 49 9.71 1.23 13.65
C TRP A 49 9.98 0.88 15.11
N PRO A 50 10.01 -0.43 15.47
CA PRO A 50 10.25 -0.84 16.84
C PRO A 50 11.67 -0.45 17.28
N GLY A 51 11.78 0.00 18.51
CA GLY A 51 13.05 0.41 19.08
C GLY A 51 13.07 1.85 19.55
N PRO A 52 14.14 2.26 20.26
CA PRO A 52 14.26 3.60 20.84
C PRO A 52 14.45 4.73 19.82
N TRP A 53 14.98 4.41 18.64
CA TRP A 53 15.20 5.31 17.50
C TRP A 53 15.15 4.53 16.19
N PRO A 54 14.92 5.19 15.04
CA PRO A 54 14.94 4.51 13.74
C PRO A 54 16.35 4.07 13.33
N VAL A 55 16.43 2.99 12.57
CA VAL A 55 17.67 2.57 11.90
C VAL A 55 17.92 3.49 10.71
N PHE A 56 19.15 4.00 10.57
CA PHE A 56 19.55 4.83 9.45
C PHE A 56 20.22 3.96 8.38
N VAL A 57 19.69 4.02 7.16
CA VAL A 57 20.16 3.23 6.01
C VAL A 57 21.30 3.96 5.30
N GLU A 58 22.38 3.25 4.98
CA GLU A 58 23.49 3.74 4.17
C GLU A 58 23.32 3.35 2.71
N SER A 59 22.94 2.11 2.44
CA SER A 59 22.71 1.60 1.08
C SER A 59 21.69 0.47 1.06
N ALA A 60 21.05 0.24 -0.10
CA ALA A 60 20.12 -0.86 -0.28
C ALA A 60 20.22 -1.44 -1.70
N LEU A 61 20.15 -2.77 -1.82
CA LEU A 61 20.21 -3.50 -3.09
C LEU A 61 19.38 -4.77 -3.04
N GLY A 62 18.52 -4.99 -4.01
CA GLY A 62 17.67 -6.18 -4.08
C GLY A 62 16.73 -6.27 -2.88
N ALA A 63 16.78 -7.36 -2.13
CA ALA A 63 15.99 -7.58 -0.92
C ALA A 63 16.75 -7.24 0.37
N HIS A 64 17.81 -6.43 0.31
CA HIS A 64 18.67 -6.16 1.45
C HIS A 64 19.00 -4.68 1.58
N PHE A 65 19.31 -4.25 2.81
CA PHE A 65 19.92 -2.96 3.07
C PHE A 65 21.03 -3.06 4.12
N HIS A 66 21.97 -2.14 4.01
CA HIS A 66 23.07 -1.93 4.95
C HIS A 66 22.81 -0.66 5.75
N CYS A 67 22.89 -0.72 7.08
CA CYS A 67 22.70 0.45 7.91
C CYS A 67 24.03 1.10 8.34
N VAL A 68 23.96 2.35 8.83
CA VAL A 68 25.13 3.11 9.26
C VAL A 68 25.91 2.47 10.43
N ASP A 69 25.31 1.51 11.13
CA ASP A 69 25.96 0.73 12.19
C ASP A 69 26.71 -0.51 11.65
N GLY A 70 26.79 -0.67 10.33
CA GLY A 70 27.52 -1.77 9.70
C GLY A 70 26.76 -3.10 9.71
N ILE A 71 25.44 -3.11 9.84
CA ILE A 71 24.63 -4.32 9.91
C ILE A 71 23.84 -4.52 8.61
N ASP A 72 23.92 -5.74 8.05
CA ASP A 72 23.14 -6.15 6.89
C ASP A 72 21.77 -6.70 7.31
N HIS A 73 20.72 -6.22 6.63
CA HIS A 73 19.36 -6.62 6.90
C HIS A 73 18.70 -7.22 5.66
N VAL A 74 17.92 -8.28 5.86
CA VAL A 74 16.89 -8.71 4.90
C VAL A 74 15.71 -7.76 5.05
N ASP A 75 15.24 -7.17 3.96
CA ASP A 75 14.09 -6.29 3.93
C ASP A 75 12.85 -7.04 3.43
N LEU A 76 11.96 -7.39 4.34
CA LEU A 76 10.64 -7.95 4.05
C LEU A 76 9.53 -6.89 4.12
N CYS A 77 9.87 -5.65 4.48
CA CYS A 77 8.97 -4.50 4.37
C CYS A 77 8.92 -3.95 2.95
N LEU A 78 10.09 -3.86 2.28
CA LEU A 78 10.25 -3.32 0.93
C LEU A 78 9.50 -1.98 0.76
N GLY A 79 9.71 -1.08 1.75
CA GLY A 79 9.11 0.26 1.76
C GLY A 79 7.58 0.23 1.71
N ASP A 80 6.96 -0.74 2.37
CA ASP A 80 5.50 -0.96 2.33
C ASP A 80 4.96 -0.95 0.89
N THR A 81 5.46 -1.85 0.07
CA THR A 81 5.18 -2.01 -1.38
C THR A 81 5.98 -1.06 -2.29
N GLY A 82 6.49 0.07 -1.80
CA GLY A 82 7.25 1.04 -2.61
C GLY A 82 8.46 0.43 -3.32
N ALA A 83 9.14 -0.50 -2.68
CA ALA A 83 10.29 -1.22 -3.19
C ALA A 83 10.00 -2.72 -3.48
N MET A 84 8.76 -3.11 -3.77
CA MET A 84 8.42 -4.50 -4.14
C MET A 84 9.23 -5.01 -5.33
N VAL A 85 9.73 -4.13 -6.20
CA VAL A 85 10.66 -4.46 -7.30
C VAL A 85 12.07 -4.83 -6.83
N GLY A 86 12.35 -4.73 -5.53
CA GLY A 86 13.69 -4.73 -4.93
C GLY A 86 14.30 -3.34 -4.91
N HIS A 87 15.28 -3.13 -4.04
CA HIS A 87 16.03 -1.89 -3.98
C HIS A 87 16.97 -1.76 -5.20
N ALA A 88 17.11 -0.56 -5.72
CA ALA A 88 18.02 -0.21 -6.82
C ALA A 88 17.96 -1.20 -8.01
N PRO A 89 16.79 -1.54 -8.59
CA PRO A 89 16.69 -2.48 -9.69
C PRO A 89 17.43 -1.94 -10.92
N ALA A 90 18.38 -2.70 -11.45
CA ALA A 90 19.38 -2.22 -12.41
C ALA A 90 18.77 -1.53 -13.64
N ALA A 91 17.73 -2.10 -14.24
CA ALA A 91 17.09 -1.54 -15.42
C ALA A 91 16.40 -0.19 -15.12
N SER A 92 15.68 -0.10 -14.00
CA SER A 92 15.01 1.15 -13.57
C SER A 92 16.05 2.23 -13.26
N ILE A 93 17.11 1.90 -12.51
CA ILE A 93 18.18 2.85 -12.18
C ILE A 93 18.91 3.34 -13.44
N ALA A 94 19.20 2.46 -14.39
CA ALA A 94 19.83 2.85 -15.66
C ALA A 94 18.94 3.81 -16.46
N ALA A 95 17.63 3.53 -16.58
CA ALA A 95 16.68 4.38 -17.28
C ALA A 95 16.52 5.75 -16.61
N ILE A 96 16.36 5.77 -15.27
CA ILE A 96 16.24 6.98 -14.45
C ILE A 96 17.50 7.83 -14.60
N GLY A 97 18.70 7.25 -14.45
CA GLY A 97 19.97 7.96 -14.57
C GLY A 97 20.19 8.54 -15.97
N ALA A 98 19.88 7.77 -17.01
CA ALA A 98 19.95 8.23 -18.38
C ALA A 98 18.97 9.38 -18.66
N GLN A 99 17.78 9.36 -18.09
CA GLN A 99 16.81 10.45 -18.23
C GLN A 99 17.21 11.69 -17.42
N LEU A 100 17.74 11.52 -16.20
CA LEU A 100 18.26 12.66 -15.41
C LEU A 100 19.33 13.44 -16.17
N ALA A 101 20.21 12.75 -16.89
CA ALA A 101 21.23 13.39 -17.73
C ALA A 101 20.63 14.19 -18.91
N ARG A 102 19.37 13.98 -19.28
CA ARG A 102 18.65 14.71 -20.34
C ARG A 102 17.64 15.72 -19.82
N GLY A 103 17.50 15.85 -18.50
CA GLY A 103 16.54 16.72 -17.83
C GLY A 103 15.39 15.94 -17.19
N ALA A 104 14.92 16.46 -16.04
CA ALA A 104 13.90 15.80 -15.22
C ALA A 104 12.49 16.30 -15.52
N THR A 105 12.29 17.64 -15.59
CA THR A 105 10.98 18.29 -15.66
C THR A 105 10.93 19.27 -16.82
N HIS A 106 10.20 18.89 -17.85
CA HIS A 106 10.12 19.69 -19.08
C HIS A 106 8.79 20.41 -19.25
N MET A 107 7.74 20.05 -18.50
CA MET A 107 6.32 20.39 -18.75
C MET A 107 5.86 19.97 -20.17
N LEU A 108 6.57 19.05 -20.79
CA LEU A 108 6.31 18.45 -22.09
C LEU A 108 6.42 16.92 -21.99
N PRO A 109 5.58 16.16 -22.70
CA PRO A 109 5.59 14.71 -22.66
C PRO A 109 6.85 14.14 -23.30
N THR A 110 7.26 12.95 -22.86
CA THR A 110 8.33 12.15 -23.46
C THR A 110 7.77 10.89 -24.12
N ARG A 111 8.59 10.18 -24.90
CA ARG A 111 8.20 8.88 -25.48
C ARG A 111 7.96 7.82 -24.40
N ASP A 112 8.68 7.91 -23.28
CA ASP A 112 8.49 6.99 -22.15
C ASP A 112 7.09 7.12 -21.54
N ALA A 113 6.45 8.29 -21.56
CA ALA A 113 5.08 8.46 -21.10
C ALA A 113 4.08 7.62 -21.92
N ALA A 114 4.21 7.65 -23.25
CA ALA A 114 3.37 6.82 -24.12
C ALA A 114 3.58 5.32 -23.91
N ALA A 115 4.85 4.91 -23.74
CA ALA A 115 5.20 3.52 -23.48
C ALA A 115 4.71 3.05 -22.10
N ALA A 116 4.84 3.88 -21.07
CA ALA A 116 4.32 3.59 -19.73
C ALA A 116 2.79 3.43 -19.75
N ALA A 117 2.07 4.32 -20.43
CA ALA A 117 0.62 4.23 -20.58
C ALA A 117 0.18 2.96 -21.32
N ALA A 118 0.90 2.57 -22.39
CA ALA A 118 0.61 1.33 -23.13
C ALA A 118 0.80 0.08 -22.26
N LEU A 119 1.89 0.01 -21.46
CA LEU A 119 2.12 -1.10 -20.53
C LEU A 119 1.04 -1.21 -19.44
N LEU A 120 0.57 -0.09 -18.92
CA LEU A 120 -0.52 -0.07 -17.95
C LEU A 120 -1.85 -0.46 -18.60
N ALA A 121 -2.12 0.02 -19.82
CA ALA A 121 -3.32 -0.34 -20.57
C ALA A 121 -3.37 -1.85 -20.87
N GLU A 122 -2.25 -2.45 -21.25
CA GLU A 122 -2.15 -3.91 -21.46
C GLU A 122 -2.43 -4.69 -20.16
N ARG A 123 -1.91 -4.23 -19.02
CA ARG A 123 -2.03 -4.94 -17.74
C ARG A 123 -3.42 -4.88 -17.14
N PHE A 124 -4.10 -3.74 -17.27
CA PHE A 124 -5.38 -3.48 -16.59
C PHE A 124 -6.59 -3.43 -17.53
N GLY A 125 -6.39 -3.48 -18.85
CA GLY A 125 -7.48 -3.44 -19.83
C GLY A 125 -8.17 -2.07 -19.98
N LEU A 126 -7.63 -1.00 -19.37
CA LEU A 126 -8.16 0.37 -19.44
C LEU A 126 -7.30 1.21 -20.39
N PRO A 127 -7.87 1.87 -21.41
CA PRO A 127 -7.07 2.49 -22.48
C PRO A 127 -6.59 3.91 -22.17
N SER A 128 -7.18 4.61 -21.20
CA SER A 128 -6.90 6.05 -20.95
C SER A 128 -6.19 6.22 -19.61
N TRP A 129 -4.92 6.65 -19.62
CA TRP A 129 -4.08 6.79 -18.44
C TRP A 129 -3.59 8.22 -18.19
N GLN A 130 -3.49 8.58 -16.91
CA GLN A 130 -2.87 9.81 -16.42
C GLN A 130 -1.87 9.46 -15.32
N PHE A 131 -0.88 10.34 -15.10
CA PHE A 131 0.22 10.10 -14.17
C PHE A 131 0.29 11.16 -13.08
N THR A 132 0.70 10.74 -11.90
CA THR A 132 0.84 11.55 -10.69
C THR A 132 2.16 11.21 -9.98
N LEU A 133 2.44 11.87 -8.86
CA LEU A 133 3.62 11.55 -8.03
C LEU A 133 3.34 10.47 -6.99
N SER A 134 2.06 10.20 -6.71
CA SER A 134 1.65 9.21 -5.73
C SER A 134 0.25 8.68 -6.04
N ALA A 135 -0.10 7.52 -5.46
CA ALA A 135 -1.49 7.04 -5.50
C ALA A 135 -2.45 7.96 -4.73
N THR A 136 -1.98 8.69 -3.72
CA THR A 136 -2.77 9.74 -3.07
C THR A 136 -3.27 10.77 -4.06
N ASP A 137 -2.38 11.33 -4.89
CA ASP A 137 -2.78 12.31 -5.90
C ASP A 137 -3.70 11.68 -6.95
N ALA A 138 -3.40 10.43 -7.37
CA ALA A 138 -4.25 9.71 -8.31
C ALA A 138 -5.68 9.56 -7.77
N ASN A 139 -5.85 9.10 -6.52
CA ASN A 139 -7.14 8.99 -5.87
C ASN A 139 -7.86 10.33 -5.78
N ARG A 140 -7.18 11.41 -5.35
CA ARG A 140 -7.76 12.76 -5.31
C ARG A 140 -8.27 13.23 -6.67
N HIS A 141 -7.53 12.98 -7.74
CA HIS A 141 -7.92 13.32 -9.11
C HIS A 141 -9.13 12.49 -9.58
N VAL A 142 -9.10 11.18 -9.31
CA VAL A 142 -10.21 10.27 -9.65
C VAL A 142 -11.50 10.67 -8.97
N LEU A 143 -11.47 11.05 -7.68
CA LEU A 143 -12.65 11.49 -6.94
C LEU A 143 -13.23 12.81 -7.53
N ARG A 144 -12.39 13.74 -8.00
CA ARG A 144 -12.85 14.93 -8.71
C ARG A 144 -13.56 14.55 -10.02
N TYR A 145 -12.97 13.66 -10.80
CA TYR A 145 -13.54 13.17 -12.05
C TYR A 145 -14.86 12.42 -11.82
N ALA A 146 -14.94 11.61 -10.76
CA ALA A 146 -16.15 10.90 -10.41
C ALA A 146 -17.29 11.86 -10.06
N ARG A 147 -17.02 12.87 -9.21
CA ARG A 147 -17.99 13.91 -8.87
C ARG A 147 -18.43 14.72 -10.10
N GLN A 148 -17.49 15.10 -10.96
CA GLN A 148 -17.80 15.81 -12.20
C GLN A 148 -18.66 14.97 -13.14
N ALA A 149 -18.31 13.70 -13.32
CA ALA A 149 -19.02 12.81 -14.24
C ALA A 149 -20.43 12.45 -13.77
N THR A 150 -20.65 12.33 -12.46
CA THR A 150 -21.92 11.87 -11.89
C THR A 150 -22.81 13.03 -11.39
N GLY A 151 -22.24 14.19 -11.08
CA GLY A 151 -22.91 15.31 -10.40
C GLY A 151 -23.23 15.01 -8.93
N ARG A 152 -22.62 13.99 -8.33
CA ARG A 152 -22.89 13.53 -6.96
C ARG A 152 -21.76 13.94 -6.02
N PRO A 153 -22.05 14.30 -4.76
CA PRO A 153 -21.04 14.85 -3.85
C PRO A 153 -20.23 13.78 -3.09
N LYS A 154 -20.84 12.63 -2.74
CA LYS A 154 -20.24 11.67 -1.82
C LYS A 154 -19.41 10.59 -2.52
N VAL A 155 -18.49 10.01 -1.74
CA VAL A 155 -17.69 8.84 -2.10
C VAL A 155 -17.99 7.74 -1.07
N LEU A 156 -18.10 6.50 -1.52
CA LEU A 156 -18.17 5.36 -0.63
C LEU A 156 -16.78 4.73 -0.51
N VAL A 157 -16.34 4.50 0.72
CA VAL A 157 -15.11 3.77 1.05
C VAL A 157 -15.43 2.59 1.98
N ILE A 158 -14.54 1.62 2.01
CA ILE A 158 -14.64 0.49 2.93
C ILE A 158 -14.04 0.85 4.30
N ASP A 159 -14.68 0.40 5.35
CA ASP A 159 -14.18 0.61 6.71
C ASP A 159 -12.78 -0.01 6.87
N HIS A 160 -11.87 0.72 7.51
CA HIS A 160 -10.45 0.38 7.66
C HIS A 160 -9.63 0.32 6.35
N CYS A 161 -10.13 0.78 5.20
CA CYS A 161 -9.35 0.90 3.96
C CYS A 161 -8.20 1.92 4.07
N TYR A 162 -7.30 1.92 3.10
CA TYR A 162 -6.27 2.95 2.95
C TYR A 162 -6.06 3.33 1.48
N HIS A 163 -6.24 4.61 1.17
CA HIS A 163 -6.10 5.16 -0.18
C HIS A 163 -5.16 6.38 -0.21
N GLY A 164 -4.09 6.33 0.57
CA GLY A 164 -3.20 7.47 0.74
C GLY A 164 -3.80 8.52 1.69
N THR A 165 -3.27 9.74 1.66
CA THR A 165 -3.71 10.86 2.51
C THR A 165 -4.88 11.63 1.90
N VAL A 166 -5.89 10.92 1.42
CA VAL A 166 -7.15 11.47 0.91
C VAL A 166 -8.13 11.60 2.06
N ASP A 167 -8.67 12.79 2.29
CA ASP A 167 -9.53 13.08 3.46
C ASP A 167 -10.73 12.13 3.55
N GLU A 168 -11.39 11.87 2.44
CA GLU A 168 -12.53 10.95 2.34
C GLU A 168 -12.19 9.52 2.81
N ALA A 169 -10.97 9.06 2.60
CA ALA A 169 -10.52 7.73 3.00
C ALA A 169 -10.12 7.62 4.48
N TYR A 170 -10.12 8.73 5.22
CA TYR A 170 -9.88 8.74 6.67
C TYR A 170 -11.17 8.67 7.50
N ALA A 171 -12.27 8.29 6.89
CA ALA A 171 -13.52 7.96 7.55
C ALA A 171 -13.50 6.50 8.07
N THR A 172 -14.24 6.26 9.14
CA THR A 172 -14.49 4.94 9.74
C THR A 172 -15.86 4.94 10.41
N LEU A 173 -16.35 3.78 10.84
CA LEU A 173 -17.57 3.64 11.61
C LEU A 173 -17.29 3.66 13.12
N ASP A 174 -18.12 4.37 13.89
CA ASP A 174 -18.14 4.25 15.34
C ASP A 174 -19.01 3.04 15.79
N ALA A 175 -19.06 2.77 17.08
CA ALA A 175 -19.84 1.67 17.63
C ALA A 175 -21.37 1.77 17.37
N ALA A 176 -21.88 2.94 16.97
CA ALA A 176 -23.26 3.16 16.57
C ALA A 176 -23.46 3.12 15.04
N GLY A 177 -22.43 2.76 14.26
CA GLY A 177 -22.48 2.73 12.81
C GLY A 177 -22.47 4.10 12.14
N ARG A 178 -22.06 5.16 12.83
CA ARG A 178 -21.98 6.52 12.26
C ARG A 178 -20.61 6.77 11.67
N VAL A 179 -20.56 7.48 10.55
CA VAL A 179 -19.32 7.91 9.92
C VAL A 179 -18.63 8.96 10.80
N VAL A 180 -17.39 8.67 11.18
CA VAL A 180 -16.54 9.54 12.00
C VAL A 180 -15.12 9.58 11.43
N SER A 181 -14.31 10.55 11.88
CA SER A 181 -12.89 10.59 11.53
C SER A 181 -12.14 9.44 12.18
N ARG A 182 -11.27 8.78 11.43
CA ARG A 182 -10.38 7.72 11.95
C ARG A 182 -9.50 8.27 13.07
N ARG A 183 -9.28 7.48 14.12
CA ARG A 183 -8.36 7.85 15.21
C ARG A 183 -6.99 8.17 14.65
N GLY A 184 -6.44 9.31 15.04
CA GLY A 184 -5.12 9.80 14.59
C GLY A 184 -5.16 10.61 13.29
N ASN A 185 -6.32 10.77 12.66
CA ASN A 185 -6.47 11.77 11.59
C ASN A 185 -6.38 13.17 12.19
N ILE A 186 -5.42 13.97 11.73
CA ILE A 186 -5.19 15.34 12.22
C ILE A 186 -5.90 16.33 11.32
N GLY A 187 -6.72 17.23 11.93
CA GLY A 187 -7.27 18.38 11.24
C GLY A 187 -8.19 18.04 10.08
N ALA A 188 -9.12 17.11 10.27
CA ALA A 188 -10.14 16.83 9.26
C ALA A 188 -10.84 18.15 8.86
N PRO A 189 -10.85 18.50 7.55
CA PRO A 189 -11.27 19.84 7.10
C PRO A 189 -12.77 20.06 7.21
N VAL A 190 -13.56 18.98 7.12
CA VAL A 190 -15.02 18.99 7.18
C VAL A 190 -15.52 17.76 7.95
N PRO A 191 -16.77 17.73 8.44
CA PRO A 191 -17.41 16.51 8.90
C PRO A 191 -17.42 15.46 7.76
N LEU A 192 -16.81 14.30 8.01
CA LEU A 192 -16.61 13.31 6.94
C LEU A 192 -17.90 12.64 6.47
N ASP A 193 -18.93 12.63 7.28
CA ASP A 193 -20.27 12.16 6.92
C ASP A 193 -20.99 13.01 5.85
N GLU A 194 -20.51 14.25 5.62
CA GLU A 194 -20.98 15.09 4.52
C GLU A 194 -20.40 14.67 3.16
N THR A 195 -19.19 14.12 3.14
CA THR A 195 -18.45 13.80 1.92
C THR A 195 -18.27 12.31 1.67
N THR A 196 -18.47 11.48 2.70
CA THR A 196 -18.10 10.07 2.69
C THR A 196 -19.19 9.18 3.26
N VAL A 197 -19.40 8.04 2.61
CA VAL A 197 -20.17 6.91 3.11
C VAL A 197 -19.19 5.79 3.41
N VAL A 198 -19.36 5.10 4.54
CA VAL A 198 -18.50 3.98 4.94
C VAL A 198 -19.35 2.73 5.10
N VAL A 199 -18.88 1.61 4.54
CA VAL A 199 -19.51 0.29 4.71
C VAL A 199 -18.45 -0.74 5.10
N PRO A 200 -18.81 -1.79 5.86
CA PRO A 200 -17.90 -2.89 6.13
C PRO A 200 -17.51 -3.63 4.85
N PHE A 201 -16.30 -4.22 4.82
CA PHE A 201 -15.90 -5.13 3.75
C PHE A 201 -16.75 -6.40 3.82
N ASN A 202 -17.06 -7.01 2.68
CA ASN A 202 -17.91 -8.20 2.55
C ASN A 202 -19.40 -8.02 2.96
N ASP A 203 -19.86 -6.81 3.30
CA ASP A 203 -21.25 -6.52 3.66
C ASP A 203 -22.05 -6.00 2.44
N VAL A 204 -22.55 -6.94 1.62
CA VAL A 204 -23.37 -6.60 0.43
C VAL A 204 -24.67 -5.87 0.81
N PRO A 205 -25.43 -6.24 1.86
CA PRO A 205 -26.60 -5.50 2.27
C PRO A 205 -26.32 -4.04 2.63
N ALA A 206 -25.24 -3.76 3.38
CA ALA A 206 -24.84 -2.39 3.71
C ALA A 206 -24.45 -1.59 2.47
N LEU A 207 -23.70 -2.21 1.55
CA LEU A 207 -23.33 -1.60 0.26
C LEU A 207 -24.58 -1.22 -0.56
N ASP A 208 -25.52 -2.15 -0.73
CA ASP A 208 -26.76 -1.93 -1.49
C ASP A 208 -27.61 -0.81 -0.87
N ALA A 209 -27.77 -0.81 0.45
CA ALA A 209 -28.50 0.23 1.15
C ALA A 209 -27.85 1.62 0.99
N ALA A 210 -26.52 1.68 1.08
CA ALA A 210 -25.76 2.91 0.93
C ALA A 210 -25.89 3.50 -0.50
N LEU A 211 -25.75 2.67 -1.52
CA LEU A 211 -25.83 3.11 -2.92
C LEU A 211 -27.26 3.44 -3.38
N ALA A 212 -28.28 2.84 -2.76
CA ALA A 212 -29.69 3.12 -3.06
C ALA A 212 -30.10 4.58 -2.79
N VAL A 213 -29.36 5.31 -1.94
CA VAL A 213 -29.60 6.74 -1.68
C VAL A 213 -29.36 7.59 -2.94
N GLY A 214 -28.44 7.20 -3.82
CA GLY A 214 -28.21 7.83 -5.12
C GLY A 214 -27.32 9.09 -5.08
N ASP A 215 -26.65 9.40 -3.97
CA ASP A 215 -25.76 10.56 -3.79
C ASP A 215 -24.26 10.22 -3.85
N VAL A 216 -23.92 8.95 -4.08
CA VAL A 216 -22.54 8.45 -4.17
C VAL A 216 -22.02 8.53 -5.61
N ALA A 217 -20.93 9.28 -5.81
CA ALA A 217 -20.24 9.44 -7.08
C ALA A 217 -19.42 8.21 -7.47
N ALA A 218 -18.70 7.65 -6.50
CA ALA A 218 -17.83 6.49 -6.69
C ALA A 218 -17.77 5.61 -5.44
N VAL A 219 -17.60 4.31 -5.65
CA VAL A 219 -17.09 3.34 -4.68
C VAL A 219 -15.59 3.25 -4.89
N LEU A 220 -14.79 3.61 -3.89
CA LEU A 220 -13.34 3.50 -3.88
C LEU A 220 -12.94 2.35 -2.96
N ILE A 221 -12.36 1.30 -3.53
CA ILE A 221 -12.01 0.08 -2.79
C ILE A 221 -10.60 -0.43 -3.09
N GLU A 222 -9.98 -1.08 -2.10
CA GLU A 222 -8.96 -2.10 -2.34
C GLU A 222 -9.69 -3.41 -2.70
N PRO A 223 -9.21 -4.23 -3.65
CA PRO A 223 -9.86 -5.52 -3.95
C PRO A 223 -9.73 -6.55 -2.83
N ALA A 224 -8.78 -6.38 -1.93
CA ALA A 224 -8.67 -7.01 -0.61
C ALA A 224 -8.15 -5.95 0.35
N LEU A 225 -8.61 -5.91 1.61
CA LEU A 225 -8.02 -4.97 2.57
C LEU A 225 -6.58 -5.37 2.87
N THR A 226 -5.70 -4.37 2.93
CA THR A 226 -4.26 -4.58 3.16
C THR A 226 -3.66 -3.66 4.21
N ASN A 227 -4.43 -2.71 4.74
CA ASN A 227 -3.94 -1.72 5.72
C ASN A 227 -4.24 -2.09 7.18
N ILE A 228 -5.06 -3.11 7.42
CA ILE A 228 -5.43 -3.60 8.76
C ILE A 228 -5.11 -5.10 8.90
N GLY A 229 -4.16 -5.58 8.15
CA GLY A 229 -3.97 -6.99 7.86
C GLY A 229 -4.61 -7.36 6.51
N ILE A 230 -4.40 -8.59 6.07
CA ILE A 230 -5.01 -9.08 4.83
C ILE A 230 -6.41 -9.59 5.13
N VAL A 231 -7.44 -8.90 4.59
CA VAL A 231 -8.83 -9.39 4.58
C VAL A 231 -9.22 -9.70 3.15
N LEU A 232 -9.45 -10.98 2.88
CA LEU A 232 -9.81 -11.44 1.53
C LEU A 232 -11.30 -11.23 1.25
N PRO A 233 -11.68 -10.99 -0.02
CA PRO A 233 -13.07 -10.89 -0.40
C PRO A 233 -13.78 -12.24 -0.28
N ASP A 234 -15.01 -12.22 0.21
CA ASP A 234 -15.90 -13.37 0.16
C ASP A 234 -16.26 -13.73 -1.29
N PRO A 235 -16.56 -15.00 -1.58
CA PRO A 235 -17.04 -15.40 -2.89
C PRO A 235 -18.25 -14.57 -3.33
N GLY A 236 -18.13 -13.86 -4.46
CA GLY A 236 -19.19 -13.02 -5.01
C GLY A 236 -19.18 -11.56 -4.57
N TRP A 237 -18.32 -11.16 -3.62
CA TRP A 237 -18.23 -9.76 -3.17
C TRP A 237 -18.02 -8.78 -4.33
N HIS A 238 -16.99 -8.96 -5.11
CA HIS A 238 -16.68 -8.06 -6.24
C HIS A 238 -17.79 -8.03 -7.31
N THR A 239 -18.42 -9.17 -7.59
CA THR A 239 -19.57 -9.25 -8.49
C THR A 239 -20.74 -8.42 -7.97
N ALA A 240 -21.02 -8.50 -6.66
CA ALA A 240 -22.06 -7.71 -6.02
C ALA A 240 -21.75 -6.21 -6.06
N VAL A 241 -20.48 -5.82 -5.77
CA VAL A 241 -20.03 -4.42 -5.87
C VAL A 241 -20.23 -3.89 -7.29
N ARG A 242 -19.79 -4.62 -8.33
CA ARG A 242 -19.97 -4.20 -9.71
C ARG A 242 -21.45 -4.03 -10.05
N ALA A 243 -22.29 -5.05 -9.72
CA ALA A 243 -23.72 -5.01 -9.99
C ALA A 243 -24.44 -3.84 -9.28
N ALA A 244 -24.05 -3.53 -8.04
CA ALA A 244 -24.60 -2.40 -7.29
C ALA A 244 -24.21 -1.05 -7.93
N CYS A 245 -22.97 -0.90 -8.35
CA CYS A 245 -22.50 0.27 -9.08
C CYS A 245 -23.26 0.47 -10.40
N ASP A 246 -23.47 -0.60 -11.17
CA ASP A 246 -24.21 -0.55 -12.44
C ASP A 246 -25.67 -0.15 -12.25
N ARG A 247 -26.35 -0.73 -11.25
CA ARG A 247 -27.75 -0.40 -10.95
C ARG A 247 -27.97 1.06 -10.57
N THR A 248 -26.97 1.67 -9.90
CA THR A 248 -27.10 3.02 -9.34
C THR A 248 -26.40 4.08 -10.19
N GLY A 249 -25.63 3.69 -11.22
CA GLY A 249 -24.80 4.58 -12.01
C GLY A 249 -23.66 5.20 -11.21
N THR A 250 -23.20 4.52 -10.15
CA THR A 250 -22.04 4.87 -9.35
C THR A 250 -20.78 4.31 -10.00
N LEU A 251 -19.68 5.06 -10.02
CA LEU A 251 -18.42 4.58 -10.60
C LEU A 251 -17.72 3.61 -9.64
N LEU A 252 -17.13 2.53 -10.18
CA LEU A 252 -16.26 1.62 -9.42
C LEU A 252 -14.80 2.00 -9.65
N VAL A 253 -14.12 2.39 -8.59
CA VAL A 253 -12.68 2.71 -8.54
C VAL A 253 -11.97 1.62 -7.74
N ILE A 254 -11.03 0.91 -8.36
CA ILE A 254 -10.19 -0.08 -7.70
C ILE A 254 -8.79 0.48 -7.50
N ASP A 255 -8.33 0.53 -6.25
CA ASP A 255 -6.96 0.89 -5.89
C ASP A 255 -6.09 -0.36 -5.77
N GLU A 256 -5.23 -0.57 -6.76
CA GLU A 256 -4.30 -1.71 -6.85
C GLU A 256 -2.92 -1.42 -6.25
N THR A 257 -2.75 -0.30 -5.55
CA THR A 257 -1.43 0.14 -5.08
C THR A 257 -0.72 -0.93 -4.24
N HIS A 258 -1.45 -1.66 -3.39
CA HIS A 258 -0.92 -2.78 -2.61
C HIS A 258 -1.17 -4.14 -3.25
N THR A 259 -2.30 -4.31 -3.89
CA THR A 259 -2.74 -5.58 -4.45
C THR A 259 -2.10 -5.92 -5.79
N LEU A 260 -1.27 -5.00 -6.35
CA LEU A 260 -0.37 -5.30 -7.47
C LEU A 260 0.60 -6.46 -7.15
N CYS A 261 0.80 -6.80 -5.88
CA CYS A 261 1.54 -8.00 -5.46
C CYS A 261 0.87 -9.32 -5.89
N ALA A 262 -0.42 -9.31 -6.29
CA ALA A 262 -1.15 -10.51 -6.69
C ALA A 262 -0.87 -10.95 -8.14
N GLY A 263 -0.30 -10.09 -8.97
CA GLY A 263 0.00 -10.40 -10.37
C GLY A 263 0.32 -9.15 -11.20
N PRO A 264 0.68 -9.31 -12.48
CA PRO A 264 1.08 -8.20 -13.36
C PRO A 264 0.04 -7.09 -13.50
N GLY A 265 -1.25 -7.42 -13.48
CA GLY A 265 -2.39 -6.50 -13.47
C GLY A 265 -3.16 -6.53 -12.14
N GLY A 266 -2.46 -6.84 -11.04
CA GLY A 266 -3.03 -6.89 -9.70
C GLY A 266 -4.13 -7.95 -9.54
N MET A 267 -4.99 -7.75 -8.56
CA MET A 267 -6.20 -8.55 -8.40
C MET A 267 -7.22 -8.27 -9.51
N THR A 268 -7.24 -7.06 -10.05
CA THR A 268 -8.15 -6.70 -11.16
C THR A 268 -8.02 -7.66 -12.32
N ALA A 269 -6.80 -7.89 -12.83
CA ALA A 269 -6.60 -8.84 -13.93
C ALA A 269 -6.70 -10.30 -13.47
N ARG A 270 -6.19 -10.64 -12.29
CA ARG A 270 -6.21 -12.01 -11.75
C ARG A 270 -7.64 -12.53 -11.59
N ASP A 271 -8.53 -11.71 -11.06
CA ASP A 271 -9.89 -12.10 -10.69
C ASP A 271 -10.94 -11.63 -11.73
N GLY A 272 -10.52 -11.04 -12.86
CA GLY A 272 -11.40 -10.56 -13.91
C GLY A 272 -12.34 -9.45 -13.46
N LEU A 273 -11.87 -8.52 -12.65
CA LEU A 273 -12.67 -7.40 -12.15
C LEU A 273 -12.87 -6.34 -13.25
N GLU A 274 -14.02 -5.68 -13.25
CA GLU A 274 -14.42 -4.71 -14.28
C GLU A 274 -14.60 -3.29 -13.72
N PRO A 275 -13.53 -2.62 -13.23
CA PRO A 275 -13.62 -1.27 -12.72
C PRO A 275 -13.90 -0.23 -13.82
N ASP A 276 -14.45 0.92 -13.44
CA ASP A 276 -14.50 2.11 -14.29
C ASP A 276 -13.18 2.85 -14.27
N VAL A 277 -12.47 2.78 -13.14
CA VAL A 277 -11.14 3.36 -12.92
C VAL A 277 -10.27 2.43 -12.10
N VAL A 278 -8.99 2.32 -12.46
CA VAL A 278 -7.94 1.71 -11.65
C VAL A 278 -6.95 2.78 -11.21
N VAL A 279 -6.54 2.72 -9.94
CA VAL A 279 -5.44 3.53 -9.38
C VAL A 279 -4.29 2.60 -9.02
N VAL A 280 -3.05 3.04 -9.29
CA VAL A 280 -1.83 2.32 -8.93
C VAL A 280 -0.71 3.29 -8.63
N GLY A 281 0.16 2.93 -7.70
CA GLY A 281 1.31 3.76 -7.33
C GLY A 281 2.48 2.96 -6.79
N LYS A 282 3.26 3.58 -5.92
CA LYS A 282 4.36 2.95 -5.19
C LYS A 282 5.33 2.22 -6.13
N THR A 283 5.26 0.91 -6.21
CA THR A 283 6.22 0.04 -6.90
C THR A 283 6.40 0.33 -8.39
N ILE A 284 5.39 0.91 -9.06
CA ILE A 284 5.47 1.18 -10.50
C ILE A 284 6.61 2.13 -10.87
N GLY A 285 7.06 2.97 -9.94
CA GLY A 285 8.14 3.93 -10.14
C GLY A 285 9.56 3.36 -10.08
N GLY A 286 9.73 2.10 -9.68
CA GLY A 286 11.06 1.50 -9.54
C GLY A 286 11.90 2.12 -8.42
N GLY A 287 11.27 2.63 -7.37
CA GLY A 287 11.89 3.26 -6.20
C GLY A 287 11.82 4.80 -6.18
N ILE A 288 11.24 5.43 -7.21
CA ILE A 288 11.00 6.88 -7.23
C ILE A 288 9.51 7.21 -7.14
N PRO A 289 9.14 8.45 -6.74
CA PRO A 289 7.75 8.87 -6.67
C PRO A 289 7.01 8.67 -7.99
N ALA A 290 5.93 7.88 -7.96
CA ALA A 290 5.09 7.61 -9.12
C ALA A 290 3.69 7.15 -8.69
N GLY A 291 2.71 7.58 -9.42
CA GLY A 291 1.32 7.11 -9.38
C GLY A 291 0.69 7.25 -10.74
N ALA A 292 -0.35 6.48 -10.97
CA ALA A 292 -1.11 6.51 -12.21
C ALA A 292 -2.56 6.09 -11.95
N TRP A 293 -3.46 6.50 -12.84
CA TRP A 293 -4.84 6.04 -12.86
C TRP A 293 -5.31 5.90 -14.29
N GLY A 294 -6.03 4.80 -14.53
CA GLY A 294 -6.59 4.45 -15.82
C GLY A 294 -8.10 4.44 -15.77
N MET A 295 -8.77 4.76 -16.88
CA MET A 295 -10.22 4.84 -16.94
C MET A 295 -10.80 4.31 -18.24
N LYS A 296 -12.08 3.96 -18.20
CA LYS A 296 -12.87 3.62 -19.38
C LYS A 296 -12.99 4.80 -20.33
N PRO A 297 -13.10 4.56 -21.66
CA PRO A 297 -13.20 5.63 -22.68
C PRO A 297 -14.37 6.58 -22.45
N GLU A 298 -15.51 6.07 -22.00
CA GLU A 298 -16.73 6.84 -21.78
C GLU A 298 -16.56 7.87 -20.68
N LEU A 299 -15.84 7.49 -19.59
CA LEU A 299 -15.54 8.44 -18.52
C LEU A 299 -14.57 9.51 -18.99
N SER A 300 -13.51 9.12 -19.71
CA SER A 300 -12.56 10.06 -20.31
C SER A 300 -13.26 11.06 -21.23
N ALA A 301 -14.16 10.60 -22.08
CA ALA A 301 -14.91 11.46 -22.98
C ALA A 301 -15.85 12.43 -22.23
N ARG A 302 -16.54 11.96 -21.17
CA ARG A 302 -17.42 12.81 -20.34
C ARG A 302 -16.65 13.93 -19.66
N VAL A 303 -15.49 13.62 -19.07
CA VAL A 303 -14.65 14.61 -18.39
C VAL A 303 -14.13 15.63 -19.39
N ARG A 304 -13.64 15.19 -20.54
CA ARG A 304 -13.19 16.12 -21.61
C ARG A 304 -14.29 17.06 -22.08
N ALA A 305 -15.48 16.52 -22.31
CA ALA A 305 -16.63 17.32 -22.75
C ALA A 305 -17.06 18.36 -21.68
N SER A 306 -16.97 18.00 -20.39
CA SER A 306 -17.34 18.91 -19.30
C SER A 306 -16.34 20.06 -19.09
N LEU A 307 -15.09 19.88 -19.53
CA LEU A 307 -14.06 20.92 -19.45
C LEU A 307 -14.07 21.84 -20.68
N ASP A 308 -14.95 21.60 -21.65
CA ASP A 308 -14.99 22.32 -22.95
C ASP A 308 -13.58 22.53 -23.55
N TRP A 309 -12.75 21.47 -23.46
CA TRP A 309 -11.31 21.51 -23.74
C TRP A 309 -10.97 21.95 -25.17
N ASP A 310 -11.92 21.71 -26.09
CA ASP A 310 -11.81 22.08 -27.50
C ASP A 310 -12.69 23.27 -27.88
N GLY A 311 -13.37 23.94 -26.92
CA GLY A 311 -14.32 25.05 -27.13
C GLY A 311 -13.69 26.43 -27.03
N GLU A 312 -14.54 27.49 -27.31
CA GLU A 312 -14.12 28.90 -27.30
C GLU A 312 -13.73 29.40 -25.89
N GLY A 313 -14.21 28.74 -24.80
CA GLY A 313 -13.91 29.08 -23.41
C GLY A 313 -12.59 28.51 -22.87
N ARG A 314 -11.79 27.86 -23.70
CA ARG A 314 -10.53 27.17 -23.29
C ARG A 314 -9.53 28.09 -22.58
N GLU A 315 -9.49 29.36 -22.92
CA GLU A 315 -8.56 30.34 -22.35
C GLU A 315 -8.82 30.64 -20.87
N ASP A 316 -10.07 30.46 -20.42
CA ASP A 316 -10.50 30.75 -19.05
C ASP A 316 -10.57 29.54 -18.14
N ILE A 317 -10.25 28.32 -18.64
CA ILE A 317 -10.36 27.06 -17.89
C ILE A 317 -8.99 26.64 -17.35
N ASP A 318 -8.85 26.65 -16.04
CA ASP A 318 -7.75 25.99 -15.36
C ASP A 318 -7.84 24.46 -15.54
N VAL A 319 -6.79 23.71 -15.17
CA VAL A 319 -6.68 22.24 -15.29
C VAL A 319 -7.69 21.45 -14.41
N GLY A 320 -8.74 22.09 -13.91
CA GLY A 320 -9.80 21.43 -13.12
C GLY A 320 -9.35 20.94 -11.76
N GLY A 321 -8.25 21.44 -11.23
CA GLY A 321 -7.66 20.98 -9.96
C GLY A 321 -7.02 19.60 -10.04
N VAL A 322 -6.62 19.16 -11.25
CA VAL A 322 -5.97 17.88 -11.53
C VAL A 322 -4.61 18.15 -12.17
N GLY A 323 -3.57 17.43 -11.77
CA GLY A 323 -2.22 17.59 -12.29
C GLY A 323 -1.24 18.09 -11.22
N GLY A 324 -0.30 18.91 -11.64
CA GLY A 324 0.79 19.45 -10.83
C GLY A 324 2.06 19.55 -11.66
N THR A 325 2.93 20.52 -11.36
CA THR A 325 4.14 20.82 -12.13
C THR A 325 5.06 19.61 -12.37
N LEU A 326 5.12 18.72 -11.39
CA LEU A 326 5.98 17.52 -11.43
C LEU A 326 5.24 16.24 -11.84
N ALA A 327 3.91 16.27 -11.97
CA ALA A 327 3.13 15.12 -12.42
C ALA A 327 3.52 14.73 -13.85
N GLY A 328 3.70 13.44 -14.12
CA GLY A 328 4.11 12.95 -15.43
C GLY A 328 5.50 13.40 -15.87
N ASN A 329 6.38 13.77 -14.95
CA ASN A 329 7.75 14.21 -15.29
C ASN A 329 8.54 13.10 -15.99
N ALA A 330 9.54 13.52 -16.79
CA ALA A 330 10.31 12.61 -17.65
C ALA A 330 11.02 11.48 -16.88
N VAL A 331 11.48 11.74 -15.65
CA VAL A 331 12.19 10.75 -14.83
C VAL A 331 11.24 9.68 -14.32
N SER A 332 10.06 10.07 -13.80
CA SER A 332 9.04 9.11 -13.38
C SER A 332 8.56 8.25 -14.57
N MET A 333 8.39 8.85 -15.75
CA MET A 333 7.97 8.10 -16.95
C MET A 333 9.02 7.07 -17.39
N ALA A 334 10.32 7.44 -17.37
CA ALA A 334 11.40 6.51 -17.65
C ALA A 334 11.47 5.38 -16.60
N GLY A 335 11.29 5.72 -15.32
CA GLY A 335 11.22 4.74 -14.23
C GLY A 335 10.06 3.76 -14.40
N ILE A 336 8.83 4.25 -14.62
CA ILE A 336 7.66 3.41 -14.83
C ILE A 336 7.84 2.49 -16.03
N ARG A 337 8.25 3.02 -17.19
CA ARG A 337 8.48 2.22 -18.39
C ARG A 337 9.47 1.08 -18.10
N ALA A 338 10.67 1.40 -17.59
CA ALA A 338 11.68 0.39 -17.34
C ALA A 338 11.26 -0.63 -16.28
N THR A 339 10.60 -0.17 -15.21
CA THR A 339 10.10 -1.04 -14.15
C THR A 339 9.09 -2.05 -14.69
N LEU A 340 8.11 -1.58 -15.45
CA LEU A 340 7.04 -2.46 -15.94
C LEU A 340 7.50 -3.36 -17.10
N SER A 341 8.45 -2.93 -17.94
CA SER A 341 8.90 -3.73 -19.08
C SER A 341 10.09 -4.66 -18.79
N GLU A 342 10.90 -4.38 -17.75
CA GLU A 342 12.17 -5.07 -17.57
C GLU A 342 12.40 -5.62 -16.15
N VAL A 343 11.64 -5.15 -15.14
CA VAL A 343 11.85 -5.57 -13.75
C VAL A 343 10.64 -6.36 -13.24
N LEU A 344 9.45 -5.76 -13.26
CA LEU A 344 8.23 -6.36 -12.76
C LEU A 344 7.44 -6.99 -13.92
N THR A 345 8.12 -7.86 -14.68
CA THR A 345 7.51 -8.59 -15.79
C THR A 345 6.59 -9.72 -15.29
N PRO A 346 5.67 -10.24 -16.13
CA PRO A 346 4.80 -11.36 -15.72
C PRO A 346 5.56 -12.58 -15.20
N GLU A 347 6.76 -12.82 -15.72
CA GLU A 347 7.59 -14.01 -15.41
C GLU A 347 8.18 -14.01 -14.00
N VAL A 348 8.32 -12.85 -13.34
CA VAL A 348 8.89 -12.77 -12.00
C VAL A 348 7.87 -13.10 -10.90
N TYR A 349 6.58 -12.90 -11.16
CA TYR A 349 5.52 -13.09 -10.14
C TYR A 349 5.45 -14.52 -9.58
N PRO A 350 5.53 -15.60 -10.38
CA PRO A 350 5.51 -16.94 -9.83
C PRO A 350 6.60 -17.18 -8.78
N GLY A 351 7.81 -16.65 -9.01
CA GLY A 351 8.91 -16.74 -8.05
C GLY A 351 8.65 -15.98 -6.76
N MET A 352 8.14 -14.76 -6.86
CA MET A 352 7.77 -13.93 -5.70
C MET A 352 6.65 -14.60 -4.87
N ILE A 353 5.62 -15.12 -5.54
CA ILE A 353 4.48 -15.81 -4.89
C ILE A 353 4.95 -17.09 -4.20
N ALA A 354 5.87 -17.84 -4.82
CA ALA A 354 6.47 -19.02 -4.20
C ALA A 354 7.27 -18.68 -2.93
N ARG A 355 8.01 -17.58 -2.91
CA ARG A 355 8.70 -17.09 -1.69
C ARG A 355 7.73 -16.71 -0.58
N ALA A 356 6.62 -16.06 -0.93
CA ALA A 356 5.56 -15.76 0.04
C ALA A 356 4.93 -17.05 0.60
N ALA A 357 4.74 -18.08 -0.22
CA ALA A 357 4.24 -19.38 0.23
C ALA A 357 5.24 -20.10 1.17
N GLU A 358 6.54 -20.03 0.89
CA GLU A 358 7.58 -20.55 1.79
C GLU A 358 7.57 -19.83 3.14
N TRP A 359 7.44 -18.50 3.13
CA TRP A 359 7.32 -17.69 4.34
C TRP A 359 6.07 -18.08 5.14
N THR A 360 4.92 -18.19 4.48
CA THR A 360 3.64 -18.59 5.07
C THR A 360 3.77 -19.96 5.75
N ALA A 361 4.38 -20.93 5.06
CA ALA A 361 4.58 -22.29 5.61
C ALA A 361 5.51 -22.28 6.84
N GLY A 362 6.58 -21.47 6.81
CA GLY A 362 7.52 -21.35 7.93
C GLY A 362 6.87 -20.70 9.18
N VAL A 363 6.06 -19.67 8.98
CA VAL A 363 5.30 -19.00 10.05
C VAL A 363 4.23 -19.94 10.63
N HIS A 364 3.47 -20.65 9.78
CA HIS A 364 2.49 -21.65 10.22
C HIS A 364 3.15 -22.76 11.06
N ALA A 365 4.27 -23.29 10.61
CA ALA A 365 4.98 -24.34 11.36
C ALA A 365 5.36 -23.89 12.78
N ALA A 366 5.81 -22.64 12.95
CA ALA A 366 6.12 -22.09 14.26
C ALA A 366 4.85 -21.85 15.11
N ILE A 367 3.77 -21.36 14.51
CA ILE A 367 2.48 -21.19 15.18
C ILE A 367 1.97 -22.53 15.72
N ASP A 368 1.98 -23.58 14.89
CA ASP A 368 1.52 -24.93 15.25
C ASP A 368 2.41 -25.58 16.32
N GLU A 369 3.74 -25.44 16.20
CA GLU A 369 4.70 -26.01 17.14
C GLU A 369 4.48 -25.51 18.57
N PHE A 370 4.16 -24.24 18.73
CA PHE A 370 3.97 -23.63 20.07
C PHE A 370 2.50 -23.45 20.46
N GLY A 371 1.56 -23.83 19.60
CA GLY A 371 0.13 -23.72 19.86
C GLY A 371 -0.35 -22.28 19.99
N ALA A 372 0.31 -21.34 19.29
CA ALA A 372 -0.11 -19.94 19.30
C ALA A 372 -1.48 -19.79 18.60
N PRO A 373 -2.45 -19.03 19.17
CA PRO A 373 -3.78 -18.88 18.57
C PRO A 373 -3.76 -17.84 17.45
N TRP A 374 -2.88 -18.02 16.48
CA TRP A 374 -2.64 -17.10 15.35
C TRP A 374 -2.91 -17.79 14.02
N GLN A 375 -3.06 -17.01 12.98
CA GLN A 375 -3.23 -17.48 11.61
C GLN A 375 -2.38 -16.66 10.64
N VAL A 376 -2.20 -17.16 9.41
CA VAL A 376 -1.47 -16.49 8.33
C VAL A 376 -2.36 -16.45 7.10
N THR A 377 -2.42 -15.28 6.45
CA THR A 377 -3.09 -15.09 5.15
C THR A 377 -2.07 -14.68 4.10
N GLN A 378 -2.12 -15.30 2.91
CA GLN A 378 -1.29 -14.92 1.76
C GLN A 378 -2.14 -14.29 0.67
N LEU A 379 -1.61 -13.21 0.08
CA LEU A 379 -2.15 -12.54 -1.10
C LEU A 379 -1.03 -12.32 -2.13
N GLY A 380 -0.91 -13.22 -3.11
CA GLY A 380 0.16 -13.16 -4.10
C GLY A 380 1.55 -13.19 -3.46
N ALA A 381 2.38 -12.20 -3.74
CA ALA A 381 3.73 -12.06 -3.19
C ALA A 381 3.78 -11.42 -1.79
N ARG A 382 2.64 -11.22 -1.15
CA ARG A 382 2.46 -10.68 0.20
C ARG A 382 1.85 -11.73 1.11
N ALA A 383 2.30 -11.82 2.36
CA ALA A 383 1.67 -12.63 3.39
C ALA A 383 1.74 -11.93 4.75
N GLU A 384 0.78 -12.20 5.63
CA GLU A 384 0.66 -11.53 6.91
C GLU A 384 0.07 -12.48 7.96
N TYR A 385 0.66 -12.51 9.18
CA TYR A 385 0.06 -13.23 10.30
C TYR A 385 -0.76 -12.27 11.18
N SER A 386 -1.78 -12.82 11.82
CA SER A 386 -2.62 -12.08 12.76
C SER A 386 -2.79 -12.84 14.07
N PHE A 387 -2.99 -12.10 15.17
CA PHE A 387 -3.08 -12.64 16.53
C PHE A 387 -4.48 -13.19 16.84
N ARG A 388 -5.03 -13.95 15.89
CA ARG A 388 -6.32 -14.63 16.00
C ARG A 388 -6.26 -15.99 15.28
N ALA A 389 -7.08 -16.93 15.71
CA ALA A 389 -7.04 -18.31 15.18
C ALA A 389 -7.69 -18.47 13.80
N THR A 390 -8.52 -17.52 13.36
CA THR A 390 -9.24 -17.58 12.07
C THR A 390 -9.00 -16.31 11.26
N ALA A 391 -9.06 -16.40 9.94
CA ALA A 391 -8.95 -15.23 9.07
C ALA A 391 -10.09 -14.22 9.36
N PRO A 392 -9.81 -12.91 9.37
CA PRO A 392 -10.84 -11.89 9.56
C PRO A 392 -11.78 -11.81 8.36
N HIS A 393 -13.06 -11.58 8.63
CA HIS A 393 -14.08 -11.40 7.62
C HIS A 393 -14.16 -9.94 7.13
N ASP A 394 -13.87 -8.99 8.02
CA ASP A 394 -13.89 -7.56 7.73
C ASP A 394 -12.77 -6.80 8.47
N GLY A 395 -12.73 -5.48 8.28
CA GLY A 395 -11.73 -4.63 8.91
C GLY A 395 -11.89 -4.51 10.42
N ALA A 396 -13.10 -4.56 10.93
CA ALA A 396 -13.37 -4.47 12.38
C ALA A 396 -12.86 -5.73 13.10
N GLU A 397 -13.10 -6.92 12.52
CA GLU A 397 -12.54 -8.17 13.04
C GLU A 397 -11.00 -8.19 12.99
N ALA A 398 -10.41 -7.67 11.91
CA ALA A 398 -8.96 -7.55 11.82
C ALA A 398 -8.40 -6.59 12.87
N ALA A 399 -9.02 -5.43 13.07
CA ALA A 399 -8.63 -4.45 14.09
C ALA A 399 -8.76 -4.99 15.52
N ALA A 400 -9.78 -5.81 15.80
CA ALA A 400 -9.97 -6.43 17.10
C ALA A 400 -8.88 -7.46 17.46
N ALA A 401 -8.13 -7.95 16.47
CA ALA A 401 -7.02 -8.86 16.66
C ALA A 401 -5.67 -8.16 16.93
N ASP A 402 -5.62 -6.84 16.90
CA ASP A 402 -4.38 -6.09 17.10
C ASP A 402 -3.86 -6.24 18.55
N ASP A 403 -2.57 -6.50 18.67
CA ASP A 403 -1.81 -6.54 19.92
C ASP A 403 -0.50 -5.79 19.72
N PHE A 404 -0.56 -4.47 19.78
CA PHE A 404 0.57 -3.60 19.47
C PHE A 404 1.84 -3.92 20.27
N PRO A 405 1.81 -4.16 21.60
CA PRO A 405 3.02 -4.54 22.34
C PRO A 405 3.64 -5.87 21.86
N LEU A 406 2.81 -6.84 21.51
CA LEU A 406 3.28 -8.13 20.97
C LEU A 406 3.90 -7.95 19.58
N GLN A 407 3.26 -7.17 18.71
CA GLN A 407 3.80 -6.83 17.40
C GLN A 407 5.17 -6.13 17.52
N GLN A 408 5.29 -5.13 18.40
CA GLN A 408 6.54 -4.41 18.63
C GLN A 408 7.67 -5.37 19.08
N TYR A 409 7.39 -6.29 19.99
CA TYR A 409 8.38 -7.29 20.42
C TYR A 409 8.84 -8.17 19.24
N LEU A 410 7.92 -8.76 18.50
CA LEU A 410 8.24 -9.65 17.38
C LEU A 410 9.07 -8.94 16.30
N HIS A 411 8.73 -7.68 16.02
CA HIS A 411 9.43 -6.88 15.02
C HIS A 411 10.82 -6.43 15.52
N LEU A 412 10.97 -6.04 16.79
CA LEU A 412 12.28 -5.67 17.34
C LEU A 412 13.20 -6.89 17.43
N HIS A 413 12.65 -8.05 17.81
CA HIS A 413 13.37 -9.31 17.82
C HIS A 413 13.90 -9.67 16.41
N ALA A 414 13.07 -9.55 15.37
CA ALA A 414 13.48 -9.75 14.00
C ALA A 414 14.53 -8.72 13.56
N LEU A 415 14.34 -7.43 13.87
CA LEU A 415 15.24 -6.34 13.50
C LEU A 415 16.64 -6.52 14.12
N ASN A 416 16.72 -6.98 15.37
CA ASN A 416 17.99 -7.28 16.04
C ASN A 416 18.73 -8.46 15.40
N ARG A 417 18.01 -9.33 14.67
CA ARG A 417 18.57 -10.46 13.91
C ARG A 417 18.77 -10.12 12.42
N GLY A 418 18.71 -8.83 12.10
CA GLY A 418 18.92 -8.31 10.75
C GLY A 418 17.78 -8.63 9.79
N ILE A 419 16.53 -8.51 10.23
CA ILE A 419 15.33 -8.68 9.40
C ILE A 419 14.38 -7.52 9.66
N LEU A 420 14.03 -6.76 8.62
CA LEU A 420 13.07 -5.68 8.71
C LEU A 420 11.67 -6.19 8.33
N MET A 421 10.72 -6.02 9.25
CA MET A 421 9.28 -6.20 9.01
C MET A 421 8.60 -4.83 8.93
N THR A 422 7.39 -4.75 8.38
CA THR A 422 6.63 -3.49 8.32
C THR A 422 6.18 -3.06 9.73
N PRO A 423 6.37 -1.80 10.15
CA PRO A 423 6.28 -1.42 11.58
C PRO A 423 4.87 -1.46 12.17
N PHE A 424 3.83 -1.43 11.34
CA PHE A 424 2.41 -1.42 11.73
C PHE A 424 1.62 -2.57 11.07
N HIS A 425 2.33 -3.55 10.52
CA HIS A 425 1.79 -4.77 9.92
C HIS A 425 2.66 -5.96 10.30
N ASN A 426 2.05 -7.12 10.47
CA ASN A 426 2.77 -8.38 10.60
C ASN A 426 3.08 -8.99 9.22
N MET A 427 3.46 -8.16 8.28
CA MET A 427 3.53 -8.43 6.86
C MET A 427 4.96 -8.70 6.40
N ALA A 428 5.09 -9.69 5.54
CA ALA A 428 6.24 -9.88 4.67
C ALA A 428 5.82 -9.71 3.20
N LEU A 429 6.64 -8.98 2.45
CA LEU A 429 6.49 -8.76 1.01
C LEU A 429 7.73 -9.31 0.29
N MET A 430 7.52 -9.95 -0.87
CA MET A 430 8.58 -10.55 -1.66
C MET A 430 8.88 -9.72 -2.90
N SER A 431 10.16 -9.52 -3.18
CA SER A 431 10.66 -8.92 -4.42
C SER A 431 11.21 -10.00 -5.36
N PRO A 432 11.50 -9.67 -6.64
CA PRO A 432 12.21 -10.59 -7.53
C PRO A 432 13.58 -11.02 -7.01
N ALA A 433 14.18 -10.25 -6.09
CA ALA A 433 15.48 -10.54 -5.49
C ALA A 433 15.40 -11.31 -4.17
N THR A 434 14.21 -11.51 -3.60
CA THR A 434 14.04 -12.25 -2.34
C THR A 434 14.33 -13.73 -2.56
N THR A 435 15.19 -14.32 -1.72
CA THR A 435 15.65 -15.72 -1.83
C THR A 435 15.01 -16.62 -0.77
N SER A 436 15.06 -17.94 -0.98
CA SER A 436 14.65 -18.91 0.06
C SER A 436 15.51 -18.79 1.32
N SER A 437 16.77 -18.36 1.20
CA SER A 437 17.65 -18.13 2.36
C SER A 437 17.16 -16.97 3.22
N ASP A 438 16.66 -15.90 2.59
CA ASP A 438 16.08 -14.76 3.30
C ASP A 438 14.82 -15.16 4.08
N VAL A 439 13.96 -15.95 3.42
CA VAL A 439 12.76 -16.50 4.05
C VAL A 439 13.11 -17.43 5.22
N ALA A 440 14.09 -18.34 5.02
CA ALA A 440 14.52 -19.26 6.07
C ALA A 440 15.11 -18.51 7.29
N ARG A 441 15.87 -17.43 7.04
CA ARG A 441 16.40 -16.57 8.11
C ARG A 441 15.27 -15.95 8.95
N HIS A 442 14.22 -15.45 8.30
CA HIS A 442 13.03 -14.97 9.02
C HIS A 442 12.34 -16.07 9.81
N THR A 443 12.13 -17.25 9.19
CA THR A 443 11.46 -18.38 9.86
C THR A 443 12.18 -18.79 11.15
N VAL A 444 13.52 -18.82 11.15
CA VAL A 444 14.31 -19.10 12.34
C VAL A 444 14.11 -18.03 13.41
N ALA A 445 14.20 -16.76 13.05
CA ALA A 445 14.02 -15.64 13.99
C ALA A 445 12.59 -15.60 14.56
N PHE A 446 11.58 -15.82 13.73
CA PHE A 446 10.18 -15.84 14.15
C PHE A 446 9.91 -17.01 15.11
N ARG A 447 10.38 -18.21 14.76
CA ARG A 447 10.27 -19.38 15.63
C ARG A 447 10.93 -19.17 17.00
N ASP A 448 12.12 -18.55 17.04
CA ASP A 448 12.81 -18.19 18.27
C ASP A 448 12.02 -17.19 19.13
N ALA A 449 11.43 -16.17 18.51
CA ALA A 449 10.58 -15.21 19.20
C ALA A 449 9.34 -15.86 19.81
N VAL A 450 8.64 -16.70 19.03
CA VAL A 450 7.43 -17.43 19.48
C VAL A 450 7.79 -18.44 20.59
N SER A 451 8.90 -19.18 20.44
CA SER A 451 9.42 -20.06 21.51
C SER A 451 9.63 -19.29 22.80
N SER A 452 10.24 -18.09 22.72
CA SER A 452 10.47 -17.27 23.90
C SER A 452 9.19 -16.79 24.58
N LEU A 453 8.07 -16.68 23.86
CA LEU A 453 6.77 -16.32 24.42
C LEU A 453 6.09 -17.51 25.11
N TYR A 454 6.17 -18.70 24.53
CA TYR A 454 5.37 -19.86 24.93
C TYR A 454 6.15 -20.96 25.66
N ALA A 455 7.48 -20.83 25.81
CA ALA A 455 8.33 -21.78 26.57
C ALA A 455 8.35 -21.55 28.12
#